data_f1fdeaefd6e1fea06a26dda84257ee0f
#
_entry.id   f1fdeaefd6e1fea06a26dda84257ee0f
#
_cell.length_a   1.000
_cell.length_b   1.000
_cell.length_c   1.000
_cell.angle_alpha   90.00
_cell.angle_beta   90.00
_cell.angle_gamma   90.00
#
_symmetry.space_group_name_H-M   'P 1'
#
loop_
_entity.id
_entity.type
_entity.pdbx_description
1 polymer ?
#
loop_
_entity_poly.entity_id
_entity_poly.type
_entity_poly.pdbx_seq_one_letter_code
_entity_poly.pdbx_strand_id
1 'polypeptide(L)'
;SRYSSITFNQFGCEFPIGGMNEAGLTAAIMFDEDGSFPPREAGSSLNELQWLQYQLDNFATVAEVKEHLGRSIPYAEFMPLHYSLADRNGRSLTVEFTDGKPVLHEFGTFHVLTNNNLEKTIAVPQAKSEEEITEERDISVKRFKILTDILTHARPDEADVGQAFGWLDKISFKNKPHEIGYR
;
A
#
# COMPACT_ATOMS: atom_id res chain seq x y z
N SER A 1 -21.49 -3.95 7.64
CA SER A 1 -20.82 -3.61 6.37
C SER A 1 -21.85 -3.27 5.31
N ARG A 2 -21.50 -2.36 4.40
CA ARG A 2 -22.32 -1.99 3.24
C ARG A 2 -21.98 -2.87 2.03
N TYR A 3 -20.72 -3.31 1.94
CA TYR A 3 -20.20 -4.13 0.87
C TYR A 3 -19.60 -5.42 1.40
N SER A 4 -19.77 -6.51 0.66
CA SER A 4 -19.05 -7.77 0.89
C SER A 4 -17.63 -7.65 0.35
N SER A 5 -16.65 -8.28 1.02
CA SER A 5 -15.25 -8.23 0.61
C SER A 5 -14.57 -9.60 0.69
N ILE A 6 -13.52 -9.77 -0.11
CA ILE A 6 -12.55 -10.86 0.01
C ILE A 6 -11.26 -10.23 0.52
N THR A 7 -10.72 -10.77 1.61
CA THR A 7 -9.52 -10.23 2.25
C THR A 7 -8.47 -11.32 2.48
N PHE A 8 -7.21 -10.89 2.49
CA PHE A 8 -6.05 -11.69 2.85
C PHE A 8 -5.63 -11.32 4.27
N ASN A 9 -5.56 -12.31 5.17
CA ASN A 9 -5.25 -12.09 6.57
C ASN A 9 -3.93 -12.78 6.92
N GLN A 10 -3.02 -12.07 7.54
CA GLN A 10 -1.74 -12.60 8.01
C GLN A 10 -1.72 -12.84 9.52
N PHE A 11 -2.44 -12.01 10.28
CA PHE A 11 -2.42 -12.00 11.75
C PHE A 11 -3.69 -12.61 12.38
N GLY A 12 -4.43 -13.42 11.64
CA GLY A 12 -5.69 -14.02 12.08
C GLY A 12 -6.93 -13.38 11.44
N CYS A 13 -8.10 -13.89 11.77
CA CYS A 13 -9.36 -13.32 11.29
C CYS A 13 -9.50 -11.87 11.76
N GLU A 14 -10.11 -11.01 10.95
CA GLU A 14 -10.38 -9.59 11.25
C GLU A 14 -9.18 -8.64 11.15
N PHE A 15 -7.97 -9.15 10.79
CA PHE A 15 -6.78 -8.33 10.59
C PHE A 15 -6.27 -8.46 9.15
N PRO A 16 -6.96 -7.89 8.16
CA PRO A 16 -6.57 -7.99 6.77
C PRO A 16 -5.34 -7.16 6.44
N ILE A 17 -4.48 -7.72 5.59
CA ILE A 17 -3.33 -7.02 4.99
C ILE A 17 -3.64 -6.50 3.58
N GLY A 18 -4.74 -6.96 2.99
CA GLY A 18 -5.23 -6.52 1.69
C GLY A 18 -6.54 -7.19 1.32
N GLY A 19 -7.21 -6.65 0.32
CA GLY A 19 -8.46 -7.20 -0.17
C GLY A 19 -9.15 -6.35 -1.23
N MET A 20 -10.31 -6.82 -1.63
CA MET A 20 -11.20 -6.12 -2.57
C MET A 20 -12.65 -6.33 -2.16
N ASN A 21 -13.48 -5.29 -2.30
CA ASN A 21 -14.91 -5.43 -2.11
C ASN A 21 -15.66 -5.61 -3.43
N GLU A 22 -16.96 -5.96 -3.32
CA GLU A 22 -17.83 -6.22 -4.49
C GLU A 22 -18.06 -4.97 -5.37
N ALA A 23 -17.85 -3.76 -4.84
CA ALA A 23 -17.91 -2.52 -5.60
C ALA A 23 -16.63 -2.29 -6.43
N GLY A 24 -15.55 -3.04 -6.19
CA GLY A 24 -14.28 -2.94 -6.88
C GLY A 24 -13.30 -1.96 -6.25
N LEU A 25 -13.51 -1.57 -4.99
CA LEU A 25 -12.48 -0.91 -4.19
C LEU A 25 -11.49 -1.97 -3.70
N THR A 26 -10.21 -1.75 -3.97
CA THR A 26 -9.10 -2.54 -3.46
C THR A 26 -8.34 -1.75 -2.41
N ALA A 27 -7.80 -2.44 -1.41
CA ALA A 27 -6.94 -1.86 -0.40
C ALA A 27 -5.83 -2.85 -0.03
N ALA A 28 -4.63 -2.35 0.20
CA ALA A 28 -3.48 -3.11 0.68
C ALA A 28 -2.66 -2.24 1.64
N ILE A 29 -1.96 -2.91 2.56
CA ILE A 29 -1.04 -2.26 3.48
C ILE A 29 0.40 -2.64 3.17
N MET A 30 1.33 -1.74 3.49
CA MET A 30 2.75 -2.02 3.53
C MET A 30 3.37 -1.35 4.76
N PHE A 31 4.47 -1.91 5.24
CA PHE A 31 5.22 -1.32 6.35
C PHE A 31 5.81 0.03 5.91
N ASP A 32 5.72 1.04 6.78
CA ASP A 32 6.32 2.35 6.59
C ASP A 32 7.16 2.72 7.82
N GLU A 33 8.47 2.56 7.74
CA GLU A 33 9.38 2.87 8.85
C GLU A 33 9.28 4.30 9.36
N ASP A 34 8.91 5.22 8.48
CA ASP A 34 8.80 6.64 8.77
C ASP A 34 7.38 7.05 9.22
N GLY A 35 6.43 6.10 9.20
CA GLY A 35 5.03 6.35 9.54
C GLY A 35 4.84 6.77 11.00
N SER A 36 4.10 7.84 11.20
CA SER A 36 3.80 8.39 12.53
C SER A 36 2.30 8.64 12.67
N PHE A 37 1.61 7.67 13.24
CA PHE A 37 0.17 7.71 13.47
C PHE A 37 -0.21 8.66 14.62
N PRO A 38 -1.44 9.17 14.66
CA PRO A 38 -1.95 9.88 15.83
C PRO A 38 -2.06 8.95 17.04
N PRO A 39 -2.02 9.50 18.26
CA PRO A 39 -2.28 8.72 19.47
C PRO A 39 -3.70 8.16 19.46
N ARG A 40 -3.87 7.00 20.10
CA ARG A 40 -5.20 6.39 20.25
C ARG A 40 -6.12 7.30 21.06
N GLU A 41 -7.24 7.66 20.47
CA GLU A 41 -8.33 8.35 21.19
C GLU A 41 -9.29 7.34 21.83
N ALA A 42 -9.75 7.61 23.04
CA ALA A 42 -10.66 6.73 23.75
C ALA A 42 -12.02 6.66 23.02
N GLY A 43 -12.39 5.47 22.58
CA GLY A 43 -13.78 5.14 22.17
C GLY A 43 -14.11 5.23 20.68
N SER A 44 -13.23 5.70 19.79
CA SER A 44 -13.58 5.88 18.38
C SER A 44 -12.54 5.42 17.35
N SER A 45 -11.40 4.92 17.77
CA SER A 45 -10.30 4.64 16.85
C SER A 45 -10.26 3.17 16.44
N LEU A 46 -10.06 2.94 15.16
CA LEU A 46 -9.71 1.66 14.60
C LEU A 46 -8.19 1.51 14.64
N ASN A 47 -7.67 0.30 14.88
CA ASN A 47 -6.26 0.08 14.66
C ASN A 47 -5.95 0.08 13.16
N GLU A 48 -4.67 0.10 12.81
CA GLU A 48 -4.18 0.20 11.44
C GLU A 48 -4.68 -0.93 10.52
N LEU A 49 -4.92 -2.14 11.04
CA LEU A 49 -5.43 -3.26 10.26
C LEU A 49 -6.96 -3.23 10.12
N GLN A 50 -7.67 -2.92 11.20
CA GLN A 50 -9.12 -2.76 11.19
C GLN A 50 -9.58 -1.61 10.29
N TRP A 51 -8.74 -0.57 10.16
CA TRP A 51 -9.03 0.56 9.29
C TRP A 51 -9.15 0.13 7.82
N LEU A 52 -8.30 -0.79 7.35
CA LEU A 52 -8.39 -1.34 5.99
C LEU A 52 -9.75 -2.04 5.78
N GLN A 53 -10.16 -2.91 6.72
CA GLN A 53 -11.46 -3.58 6.64
C GLN A 53 -12.61 -2.57 6.63
N TYR A 54 -12.53 -1.52 7.44
CA TYR A 54 -13.54 -0.47 7.48
C TYR A 54 -13.70 0.24 6.12
N GLN A 55 -12.59 0.49 5.40
CA GLN A 55 -12.68 1.08 4.05
C GLN A 55 -13.40 0.14 3.09
N LEU A 56 -13.04 -1.14 3.07
CA LEU A 56 -13.67 -2.14 2.20
C LEU A 56 -15.14 -2.36 2.53
N ASP A 57 -15.52 -2.29 3.80
CA ASP A 57 -16.92 -2.47 4.25
C ASP A 57 -17.84 -1.33 3.85
N ASN A 58 -17.34 -0.10 3.75
CA ASN A 58 -18.18 1.09 3.72
C ASN A 58 -18.11 1.89 2.43
N PHE A 59 -17.05 1.78 1.62
CA PHE A 59 -16.82 2.64 0.46
C PHE A 59 -16.67 1.85 -0.84
N ALA A 60 -17.14 2.46 -1.93
CA ALA A 60 -17.03 1.91 -3.28
C ALA A 60 -15.87 2.52 -4.07
N THR A 61 -15.43 3.72 -3.72
CA THR A 61 -14.49 4.51 -4.50
C THR A 61 -13.43 5.18 -3.64
N VAL A 62 -12.30 5.47 -4.24
CA VAL A 62 -11.21 6.28 -3.64
C VAL A 62 -11.73 7.67 -3.22
N ALA A 63 -12.63 8.26 -4.00
CA ALA A 63 -13.22 9.56 -3.67
C ALA A 63 -14.02 9.52 -2.36
N GLU A 64 -14.83 8.47 -2.16
CA GLU A 64 -15.59 8.27 -0.91
C GLU A 64 -14.66 8.07 0.30
N VAL A 65 -13.60 7.26 0.16
CA VAL A 65 -12.58 7.09 1.20
C VAL A 65 -11.98 8.43 1.59
N LYS A 66 -11.56 9.22 0.60
CA LYS A 66 -10.94 10.53 0.82
C LYS A 66 -11.88 11.51 1.54
N GLU A 67 -13.15 11.57 1.14
CA GLU A 67 -14.16 12.42 1.79
C GLU A 67 -14.38 12.06 3.26
N HIS A 68 -14.28 10.77 3.60
CA HIS A 68 -14.58 10.28 4.94
C HIS A 68 -13.34 10.07 5.83
N LEU A 69 -12.13 10.28 5.28
CA LEU A 69 -10.87 10.02 5.99
C LEU A 69 -10.80 10.70 7.36
N GLY A 70 -11.22 11.95 7.46
CA GLY A 70 -11.19 12.71 8.72
C GLY A 70 -12.11 12.19 9.83
N ARG A 71 -13.02 11.25 9.50
CA ARG A 71 -13.98 10.67 10.46
C ARG A 71 -13.50 9.36 11.07
N SER A 72 -12.49 8.73 10.49
CA SER A 72 -11.97 7.44 10.93
C SER A 72 -10.45 7.37 10.69
N ILE A 73 -9.70 8.12 11.47
CA ILE A 73 -8.23 8.07 11.42
C ILE A 73 -7.76 6.89 12.28
N PRO A 74 -6.93 5.98 11.76
CA PRO A 74 -6.42 4.86 12.54
C PRO A 74 -5.33 5.29 13.53
N TYR A 75 -5.12 4.46 14.55
CA TYR A 75 -3.92 4.51 15.39
C TYR A 75 -3.06 3.27 15.11
N ALA A 76 -1.76 3.34 15.29
CA ALA A 76 -0.89 2.18 15.20
C ALA A 76 -0.86 1.42 16.53
N GLU A 77 -1.31 0.17 16.52
CA GLU A 77 -1.23 -0.75 17.65
C GLU A 77 -0.04 -1.70 17.53
N PHE A 78 0.23 -2.15 16.30
CA PHE A 78 1.23 -3.17 16.03
C PHE A 78 2.45 -2.58 15.32
N MET A 79 2.23 -1.82 14.25
CA MET A 79 3.32 -1.29 13.44
C MET A 79 2.87 -0.08 12.60
N PRO A 80 3.79 0.84 12.25
CA PRO A 80 3.48 1.90 11.32
C PRO A 80 3.29 1.32 9.90
N LEU A 81 2.18 1.69 9.28
CA LEU A 81 1.79 1.23 7.95
C LEU A 81 1.40 2.41 7.09
N HIS A 82 1.47 2.21 5.77
CA HIS A 82 0.75 3.03 4.81
C HIS A 82 -0.15 2.18 3.92
N TYR A 83 -1.09 2.84 3.27
CA TYR A 83 -2.17 2.18 2.55
C TYR A 83 -2.13 2.53 1.06
N SER A 84 -2.31 1.52 0.22
CA SER A 84 -2.57 1.66 -1.20
C SER A 84 -4.02 1.30 -1.47
N LEU A 85 -4.77 2.24 -2.06
CA LEU A 85 -6.15 2.03 -2.45
C LEU A 85 -6.31 2.27 -3.95
N ALA A 86 -7.18 1.49 -4.60
CA ALA A 86 -7.56 1.73 -5.98
C ALA A 86 -9.03 1.36 -6.19
N ASP A 87 -9.70 1.99 -7.15
CA ASP A 87 -11.08 1.70 -7.49
C ASP A 87 -11.26 1.31 -8.96
N ARG A 88 -12.44 0.75 -9.28
CA ARG A 88 -12.78 0.33 -10.65
C ARG A 88 -12.78 1.45 -11.69
N ASN A 89 -12.74 2.73 -11.27
CA ASN A 89 -12.68 3.89 -12.16
C ASN A 89 -11.23 4.25 -12.54
N GLY A 90 -10.24 3.46 -12.09
CA GLY A 90 -8.83 3.69 -12.35
C GLY A 90 -8.20 4.76 -11.47
N ARG A 91 -8.86 5.20 -10.40
CA ARG A 91 -8.28 6.11 -9.42
C ARG A 91 -7.50 5.34 -8.38
N SER A 92 -6.36 5.89 -7.96
CA SER A 92 -5.57 5.31 -6.88
C SER A 92 -5.11 6.38 -5.89
N LEU A 93 -4.90 5.95 -4.65
CA LEU A 93 -4.57 6.78 -3.51
C LEU A 93 -3.59 6.06 -2.60
N THR A 94 -2.50 6.71 -2.24
CA THR A 94 -1.71 6.33 -1.06
C THR A 94 -2.15 7.17 0.13
N VAL A 95 -2.32 6.55 1.29
CA VAL A 95 -2.53 7.21 2.57
C VAL A 95 -1.36 6.88 3.47
N GLU A 96 -0.59 7.90 3.83
CA GLU A 96 0.53 7.84 4.77
C GLU A 96 0.19 8.68 6.02
N PHE A 97 0.94 8.47 7.10
CA PHE A 97 0.78 9.25 8.32
C PHE A 97 2.11 9.85 8.73
N THR A 98 2.16 11.18 8.81
CA THR A 98 3.34 11.95 9.23
C THR A 98 2.94 12.91 10.32
N ASP A 99 3.66 12.88 11.45
CA ASP A 99 3.37 13.73 12.63
C ASP A 99 1.90 13.62 13.10
N GLY A 100 1.35 12.42 13.07
CA GLY A 100 -0.02 12.14 13.47
C GLY A 100 -1.10 12.64 12.50
N LYS A 101 -0.73 13.02 11.28
CA LYS A 101 -1.65 13.53 10.27
C LYS A 101 -1.62 12.68 8.99
N PRO A 102 -2.77 12.47 8.34
CA PRO A 102 -2.80 11.80 7.05
C PRO A 102 -2.18 12.68 5.95
N VAL A 103 -1.33 12.07 5.15
CA VAL A 103 -0.76 12.61 3.91
C VAL A 103 -1.29 11.78 2.75
N LEU A 104 -1.85 12.44 1.74
CA LEU A 104 -2.54 11.81 0.63
C LEU A 104 -1.79 12.03 -0.68
N HIS A 105 -1.53 10.94 -1.41
CA HIS A 105 -0.95 11.00 -2.75
C HIS A 105 -1.90 10.35 -3.74
N GLU A 106 -2.41 11.14 -4.68
CA GLU A 106 -3.31 10.69 -5.75
C GLU A 106 -2.53 10.45 -7.03
N PHE A 107 -2.87 9.38 -7.73
CA PHE A 107 -2.23 8.99 -8.98
C PHE A 107 -3.28 8.80 -10.09
N GLY A 108 -2.92 9.23 -11.31
CA GLY A 108 -3.84 9.20 -12.44
C GLY A 108 -3.64 8.03 -13.40
N THR A 109 -2.41 7.49 -13.50
CA THR A 109 -2.10 6.49 -14.53
C THR A 109 -1.72 5.13 -13.94
N PHE A 110 -0.81 5.13 -13.00
CA PHE A 110 -0.41 3.94 -12.24
C PHE A 110 0.09 4.37 -10.86
N HIS A 111 0.20 3.40 -9.98
CA HIS A 111 0.56 3.63 -8.61
C HIS A 111 1.51 2.53 -8.15
N VAL A 112 2.65 2.92 -7.62
CA VAL A 112 3.62 2.03 -6.98
C VAL A 112 3.80 2.49 -5.54
N LEU A 113 3.73 1.54 -4.61
CA LEU A 113 4.02 1.76 -3.21
C LEU A 113 4.88 0.58 -2.72
N THR A 114 5.90 0.89 -1.92
CA THR A 114 6.81 -0.07 -1.28
C THR A 114 6.97 0.28 0.19
N ASN A 115 7.87 -0.34 0.91
CA ASN A 115 7.93 -0.23 2.38
C ASN A 115 8.56 1.06 2.93
N ASN A 116 8.71 2.10 2.14
CA ASN A 116 9.25 3.38 2.61
C ASN A 116 8.27 4.51 2.29
N ASN A 117 8.33 5.58 3.06
CA ASN A 117 7.58 6.79 2.77
C ASN A 117 7.74 7.21 1.30
N LEU A 118 6.63 7.54 0.64
CA LEU A 118 6.59 7.76 -0.80
C LEU A 118 7.42 8.97 -1.23
N GLU A 119 7.31 10.09 -0.54
CA GLU A 119 8.08 11.30 -0.89
C GLU A 119 9.59 11.06 -0.75
N LYS A 120 10.01 10.39 0.33
CA LYS A 120 11.40 10.01 0.55
C LYS A 120 11.89 9.04 -0.53
N THR A 121 11.04 8.09 -0.94
CA THR A 121 11.37 7.12 -2.00
C THR A 121 11.56 7.81 -3.35
N ILE A 122 10.67 8.74 -3.71
CA ILE A 122 10.77 9.50 -4.96
C ILE A 122 12.01 10.40 -4.97
N ALA A 123 12.38 10.97 -3.82
CA ALA A 123 13.53 11.88 -3.70
C ALA A 123 14.89 11.18 -3.82
N VAL A 124 14.97 9.83 -3.71
CA VAL A 124 16.24 9.12 -3.84
C VAL A 124 16.76 9.18 -5.27
N PRO A 125 17.98 9.70 -5.53
CA PRO A 125 18.57 9.73 -6.87
C PRO A 125 18.68 8.32 -7.48
N GLN A 126 18.59 8.24 -8.80
CA GLN A 126 18.61 6.95 -9.54
C GLN A 126 19.91 6.13 -9.44
N ALA A 127 20.95 6.65 -8.85
CA ALA A 127 22.32 6.18 -9.02
C ALA A 127 22.90 5.45 -7.80
N LYS A 128 22.21 4.44 -7.25
CA LYS A 128 22.93 3.43 -6.46
C LYS A 128 23.12 2.17 -7.30
N SER A 129 24.37 1.72 -7.44
CA SER A 129 24.70 0.43 -8.07
C SER A 129 24.13 -0.73 -7.23
N GLU A 130 23.99 -1.92 -7.81
CA GLU A 130 23.53 -3.11 -7.08
C GLU A 130 24.39 -3.47 -5.87
N GLU A 131 25.70 -3.13 -5.94
CA GLU A 131 26.70 -3.39 -4.89
C GLU A 131 26.55 -2.44 -3.68
N GLU A 132 25.94 -1.26 -3.88
CA GLU A 132 25.71 -0.27 -2.82
C GLU A 132 24.41 -0.49 -2.04
N ILE A 133 23.61 -1.50 -2.40
CA ILE A 133 22.33 -1.82 -1.77
C ILE A 133 22.58 -2.83 -0.65
N THR A 134 22.81 -2.33 0.56
CA THR A 134 23.12 -3.15 1.75
C THR A 134 22.00 -3.19 2.77
N GLU A 135 21.05 -2.26 2.74
CA GLU A 135 19.98 -2.11 3.73
C GLU A 135 18.60 -2.45 3.14
N GLU A 136 17.67 -2.90 3.99
CA GLU A 136 16.28 -3.18 3.58
C GLU A 136 15.60 -1.98 2.93
N ARG A 137 15.90 -0.78 3.42
CA ARG A 137 15.44 0.48 2.84
C ARG A 137 15.85 0.64 1.37
N ASP A 138 17.10 0.31 1.05
CA ASP A 138 17.60 0.38 -0.33
C ASP A 138 16.91 -0.65 -1.24
N ILE A 139 16.58 -1.83 -0.70
CA ILE A 139 15.81 -2.86 -1.41
C ILE A 139 14.42 -2.36 -1.76
N SER A 140 13.74 -1.70 -0.83
CA SER A 140 12.42 -1.11 -1.04
C SER A 140 12.45 -0.04 -2.14
N VAL A 141 13.42 0.86 -2.11
CA VAL A 141 13.62 1.88 -3.17
C VAL A 141 13.92 1.24 -4.53
N LYS A 142 14.72 0.18 -4.57
CA LYS A 142 15.01 -0.56 -5.81
C LYS A 142 13.74 -1.17 -6.40
N ARG A 143 12.92 -1.84 -5.59
CA ARG A 143 11.62 -2.39 -6.00
C ARG A 143 10.71 -1.30 -6.59
N PHE A 144 10.63 -0.16 -5.92
CA PHE A 144 9.86 0.99 -6.38
C PHE A 144 10.30 1.43 -7.77
N LYS A 145 11.61 1.60 -8.00
CA LYS A 145 12.16 2.05 -9.28
C LYS A 145 11.92 1.05 -10.40
N ILE A 146 12.14 -0.23 -10.14
CA ILE A 146 11.89 -1.31 -11.13
C ILE A 146 10.42 -1.32 -11.55
N LEU A 147 9.49 -1.28 -10.59
CA LEU A 147 8.06 -1.27 -10.90
C LEU A 147 7.63 0.01 -11.61
N THR A 148 8.16 1.16 -11.20
CA THR A 148 7.87 2.43 -11.87
C THR A 148 8.33 2.42 -13.32
N ASP A 149 9.52 1.90 -13.61
CA ASP A 149 10.03 1.77 -14.97
C ASP A 149 9.15 0.82 -15.80
N ILE A 150 8.82 -0.35 -15.27
CA ILE A 150 7.93 -1.31 -15.93
C ILE A 150 6.58 -0.67 -16.26
N LEU A 151 5.93 -0.04 -15.28
CA LEU A 151 4.59 0.50 -15.45
C LEU A 151 4.56 1.75 -16.35
N THR A 152 5.64 2.51 -16.40
CA THR A 152 5.77 3.64 -17.34
C THR A 152 5.74 3.19 -18.80
N HIS A 153 6.23 1.98 -19.08
CA HIS A 153 6.30 1.42 -20.42
C HIS A 153 5.20 0.37 -20.70
N ALA A 154 4.45 -0.02 -19.67
CA ALA A 154 3.36 -0.99 -19.80
C ALA A 154 2.18 -0.40 -20.58
N ARG A 155 1.47 -1.26 -21.31
CA ARG A 155 0.21 -0.91 -21.96
C ARG A 155 -0.92 -1.42 -21.08
N PRO A 156 -1.73 -0.52 -20.49
CA PRO A 156 -2.82 -0.91 -19.58
C PRO A 156 -3.85 -1.84 -20.20
N ASP A 157 -4.12 -1.69 -21.49
CA ASP A 157 -5.06 -2.50 -22.29
C ASP A 157 -4.55 -3.91 -22.60
N GLU A 158 -3.25 -4.15 -22.51
CA GLU A 158 -2.62 -5.44 -22.72
C GLU A 158 -2.30 -6.15 -21.38
N ALA A 159 -2.46 -5.46 -20.24
CA ALA A 159 -2.10 -6.01 -18.94
C ALA A 159 -3.06 -7.11 -18.51
N ASP A 160 -2.51 -8.29 -18.24
CA ASP A 160 -3.22 -9.43 -17.69
C ASP A 160 -2.64 -9.90 -16.35
N VAL A 161 -3.28 -10.89 -15.74
CA VAL A 161 -2.86 -11.45 -14.45
C VAL A 161 -1.46 -12.06 -14.54
N GLY A 162 -1.13 -12.72 -15.66
CA GLY A 162 0.19 -13.33 -15.86
C GLY A 162 1.31 -12.30 -15.92
N GLN A 163 1.07 -11.19 -16.61
CA GLN A 163 2.01 -10.07 -16.64
C GLN A 163 2.20 -9.44 -15.25
N ALA A 164 1.11 -9.26 -14.48
CA ALA A 164 1.20 -8.72 -13.13
C ALA A 164 2.08 -9.61 -12.23
N PHE A 165 1.91 -10.94 -12.28
CA PHE A 165 2.80 -11.86 -11.58
C PHE A 165 4.23 -11.82 -12.10
N GLY A 166 4.45 -11.65 -13.41
CA GLY A 166 5.76 -11.47 -14.00
C GLY A 166 6.48 -10.22 -13.51
N TRP A 167 5.75 -9.12 -13.29
CA TRP A 167 6.30 -7.89 -12.71
C TRP A 167 6.69 -8.09 -11.24
N LEU A 168 5.83 -8.76 -10.46
CA LEU A 168 6.12 -9.09 -9.06
C LEU A 168 7.33 -10.03 -8.92
N ASP A 169 7.51 -10.98 -9.86
CA ASP A 169 8.70 -11.87 -9.87
C ASP A 169 10.00 -11.10 -10.09
N LYS A 170 9.98 -10.04 -10.90
CA LYS A 170 11.16 -9.18 -11.14
C LYS A 170 11.64 -8.42 -9.90
N ILE A 171 10.74 -8.16 -8.96
CA ILE A 171 11.06 -7.47 -7.69
C ILE A 171 11.20 -8.43 -6.52
N SER A 172 11.05 -9.74 -6.74
CA SER A 172 11.24 -10.75 -5.71
C SER A 172 12.75 -11.05 -5.56
N PHE A 173 13.28 -10.90 -4.36
CA PHE A 173 14.68 -11.22 -4.06
C PHE A 173 14.79 -12.67 -3.59
N LYS A 174 15.16 -13.57 -4.51
CA LYS A 174 15.17 -15.04 -4.28
C LYS A 174 16.36 -15.54 -3.46
N ASN A 175 17.35 -14.70 -3.13
CA ASN A 175 18.67 -15.15 -2.68
C ASN A 175 19.00 -14.89 -1.20
N LYS A 176 18.05 -14.44 -0.38
CA LYS A 176 18.29 -14.33 1.06
C LYS A 176 17.51 -15.41 1.84
N PRO A 177 18.17 -16.20 2.71
CA PRO A 177 17.54 -17.34 3.41
C PRO A 177 16.40 -16.99 4.36
N HIS A 178 16.15 -15.70 4.62
CA HIS A 178 15.15 -15.22 5.57
C HIS A 178 14.10 -14.28 4.97
N GLU A 179 14.10 -14.03 3.67
CA GLU A 179 13.06 -13.22 3.05
C GLU A 179 11.85 -14.10 2.70
N ILE A 180 10.72 -13.77 3.30
CA ILE A 180 9.41 -14.28 2.88
C ILE A 180 9.17 -13.75 1.46
N GLY A 181 9.51 -14.56 0.47
CA GLY A 181 9.13 -14.26 -0.91
C GLY A 181 7.61 -14.30 -1.03
N TYR A 182 7.01 -13.28 -1.60
CA TYR A 182 5.62 -13.37 -2.04
C TYR A 182 5.51 -14.52 -3.06
N ARG A 183 4.84 -15.59 -2.64
CA ARG A 183 4.45 -16.72 -3.51
C ARG A 183 2.96 -16.67 -3.73
#